data_ffd8290ce9226f962dcd579843f03348
#
_entry.id   ffd8290ce9226f962dcd579843f03348
#
_cell.length_a   1.000
_cell.length_b   1.000
_cell.length_c   1.000
_cell.angle_alpha   90.00
_cell.angle_beta   90.00
_cell.angle_gamma   90.00
#
_symmetry.space_group_name_H-M   'P 1'
#
loop_
_entity.id
_entity.type
_entity.pdbx_description
1 polymer ?
#
loop_
_entity_poly.entity_id
_entity_poly.type
_entity_poly.pdbx_seq_one_letter_code
_entity_poly.pdbx_strand_id
1 'polypeptide(L)'
;MPSDERRGPDVHELFLLWAARRTGILEALLSTAGTPAEVAAATDVAEPSAERVVRALARIGFLERVGDEYEPTNRALGLLAKRDVRSIGSIPHDLDRLDELVELPETLETDVAPERRGDWEANALGAHYATDEATVRACVTAAVRTAPDAGSVVDLSGGSGVYAREFAARGLDATLVTSSTTADRLGRVHGDRVRIHPDVPATLDPGFDVAFLGDALSAMDPAEARATCSVAADLLGGDGAVVAADVFTDGDRGAPVTAEVRGLAAGHGGAHAPDAVRDWFTDAGLADVRVSAIPGTERSAVVGVRE
;
A
#
# COMPACT_ATOMS: atom_id res chain seq x y z
N MET A 1 -25.23 0.64 19.19
CA MET A 1 -24.45 -0.38 18.47
C MET A 1 -23.36 0.37 17.74
N PRO A 2 -22.07 0.24 18.10
CA PRO A 2 -21.01 0.79 17.26
C PRO A 2 -20.97 -0.07 15.99
N SER A 3 -21.08 0.58 14.85
CA SER A 3 -21.20 -0.01 13.55
C SER A 3 -19.96 -0.85 13.18
N ASP A 4 -20.23 -2.05 12.70
CA ASP A 4 -19.31 -3.03 12.12
C ASP A 4 -18.68 -2.52 10.79
N GLU A 5 -18.86 -1.24 10.46
CA GLU A 5 -18.50 -0.62 9.18
C GLU A 5 -17.00 -0.36 8.97
N ARG A 6 -16.14 -0.67 9.96
CA ARG A 6 -14.67 -0.45 9.85
C ARG A 6 -13.86 -1.74 9.66
N ARG A 7 -14.50 -2.88 9.54
CA ARG A 7 -13.80 -4.12 9.21
C ARG A 7 -13.71 -4.23 7.70
N GLY A 8 -12.49 -4.36 7.19
CA GLY A 8 -12.27 -4.75 5.79
C GLY A 8 -13.02 -6.05 5.49
N PRO A 9 -13.22 -6.39 4.20
CA PRO A 9 -13.88 -7.63 3.81
C PRO A 9 -13.13 -8.83 4.41
N ASP A 10 -13.89 -9.84 4.85
CA ASP A 10 -13.28 -11.08 5.31
C ASP A 10 -12.77 -11.91 4.11
N VAL A 11 -12.04 -12.99 4.38
CA VAL A 11 -11.44 -13.82 3.32
C VAL A 11 -12.48 -14.37 2.34
N HIS A 12 -13.68 -14.73 2.79
CA HIS A 12 -14.73 -15.27 1.93
C HIS A 12 -15.36 -14.17 1.07
N GLU A 13 -15.54 -12.98 1.63
CA GLU A 13 -16.00 -11.80 0.87
C GLU A 13 -14.97 -11.42 -0.20
N LEU A 14 -13.68 -11.40 0.13
CA LEU A 14 -12.62 -11.15 -0.84
C LEU A 14 -12.60 -12.20 -1.96
N PHE A 15 -12.68 -13.49 -1.61
CA PHE A 15 -12.74 -14.54 -2.62
C PHE A 15 -14.00 -14.48 -3.49
N LEU A 16 -15.15 -14.12 -2.92
CA LEU A 16 -16.38 -13.90 -3.68
C LEU A 16 -16.21 -12.77 -4.70
N LEU A 17 -15.67 -11.64 -4.28
CA LEU A 17 -15.40 -10.47 -5.14
C LEU A 17 -14.36 -10.81 -6.21
N TRP A 18 -13.30 -11.49 -5.83
CA TRP A 18 -12.26 -11.96 -6.75
C TRP A 18 -12.84 -12.91 -7.81
N ALA A 19 -13.61 -13.92 -7.40
CA ALA A 19 -14.26 -14.85 -8.32
C ALA A 19 -15.24 -14.13 -9.25
N ALA A 20 -16.04 -13.21 -8.73
CA ALA A 20 -16.97 -12.42 -9.52
C ALA A 20 -16.24 -11.48 -10.52
N ARG A 21 -15.07 -10.94 -10.16
CA ARG A 21 -14.19 -10.19 -11.08
C ARG A 21 -13.62 -11.11 -12.17
N ARG A 22 -13.06 -12.25 -11.77
CA ARG A 22 -12.40 -13.21 -12.68
C ARG A 22 -13.35 -13.84 -13.71
N THR A 23 -14.61 -13.99 -13.35
CA THR A 23 -15.65 -14.56 -14.22
C THR A 23 -16.43 -13.51 -15.02
N GLY A 24 -16.10 -12.23 -14.90
CA GLY A 24 -16.79 -11.16 -15.59
C GLY A 24 -18.16 -10.77 -14.99
N ILE A 25 -18.59 -11.41 -13.90
CA ILE A 25 -19.86 -11.09 -13.22
C ILE A 25 -19.91 -9.63 -12.76
N LEU A 26 -18.84 -9.12 -12.14
CA LEU A 26 -18.80 -7.73 -11.70
C LEU A 26 -18.93 -6.77 -12.89
N GLU A 27 -18.23 -7.03 -13.99
CA GLU A 27 -18.30 -6.21 -15.19
C GLU A 27 -19.70 -6.21 -15.82
N ALA A 28 -20.33 -7.38 -15.91
CA ALA A 28 -21.70 -7.52 -16.41
C ALA A 28 -22.70 -6.70 -15.57
N LEU A 29 -22.65 -6.85 -14.22
CA LEU A 29 -23.53 -6.12 -13.29
C LEU A 29 -23.32 -4.60 -13.30
N LEU A 30 -22.13 -4.15 -13.64
CA LEU A 30 -21.76 -2.73 -13.62
C LEU A 30 -21.99 -2.06 -14.99
N SER A 31 -22.28 -2.85 -16.03
CA SER A 31 -22.53 -2.33 -17.37
C SER A 31 -23.99 -2.46 -17.82
N THR A 32 -24.53 -3.67 -17.86
CA THR A 32 -25.80 -3.92 -18.56
C THR A 32 -26.72 -4.93 -17.89
N ALA A 33 -26.22 -5.79 -16.98
CA ALA A 33 -27.00 -6.86 -16.39
C ALA A 33 -27.62 -6.43 -15.05
N GLY A 34 -28.95 -6.52 -14.95
CA GLY A 34 -29.69 -6.28 -13.71
C GLY A 34 -30.23 -7.55 -13.06
N THR A 35 -30.18 -8.69 -13.75
CA THR A 35 -30.72 -9.96 -13.29
C THR A 35 -29.69 -11.09 -13.36
N PRO A 36 -29.81 -12.16 -12.53
CA PRO A 36 -28.94 -13.33 -12.65
C PRO A 36 -28.94 -14.00 -14.02
N ALA A 37 -30.09 -14.01 -14.72
CA ALA A 37 -30.20 -14.57 -16.06
C ALA A 37 -29.40 -13.74 -17.08
N GLU A 38 -29.44 -12.40 -17.00
CA GLU A 38 -28.64 -11.53 -17.83
C GLU A 38 -27.13 -11.65 -17.53
N VAL A 39 -26.75 -11.81 -16.25
CA VAL A 39 -25.36 -12.11 -15.87
C VAL A 39 -24.90 -13.42 -16.49
N ALA A 40 -25.71 -14.49 -16.41
CA ALA A 40 -25.39 -15.77 -17.03
C ALA A 40 -25.28 -15.67 -18.55
N ALA A 41 -26.13 -14.85 -19.18
CA ALA A 41 -26.09 -14.62 -20.64
C ALA A 41 -24.85 -13.78 -21.09
N ALA A 42 -24.35 -12.93 -20.21
CA ALA A 42 -23.19 -12.06 -20.48
C ALA A 42 -21.84 -12.69 -20.12
N THR A 43 -21.84 -13.83 -19.43
CA THR A 43 -20.63 -14.53 -18.92
C THR A 43 -20.73 -16.02 -19.21
N ASP A 44 -19.63 -16.77 -19.01
CA ASP A 44 -19.62 -18.23 -19.10
C ASP A 44 -20.12 -18.93 -17.81
N VAL A 45 -20.81 -18.19 -16.93
CA VAL A 45 -21.26 -18.70 -15.62
C VAL A 45 -22.68 -19.27 -15.75
N ALA A 46 -22.88 -20.49 -15.25
CA ALA A 46 -24.21 -21.10 -15.23
C ALA A 46 -25.19 -20.26 -14.37
N GLU A 47 -26.44 -20.11 -14.85
CA GLU A 47 -27.46 -19.29 -14.20
C GLU A 47 -27.68 -19.59 -12.69
N PRO A 48 -27.72 -20.87 -12.21
CA PRO A 48 -27.85 -21.15 -10.80
C PRO A 48 -26.66 -20.64 -9.96
N SER A 49 -25.46 -20.58 -10.54
CA SER A 49 -24.27 -20.01 -9.90
C SER A 49 -24.32 -18.48 -9.91
N ALA A 50 -24.71 -17.87 -11.04
CA ALA A 50 -24.91 -16.42 -11.14
C ALA A 50 -25.92 -15.92 -10.10
N GLU A 51 -27.07 -16.61 -9.95
CA GLU A 51 -28.07 -16.29 -8.93
C GLU A 51 -27.49 -16.30 -7.50
N ARG A 52 -26.68 -17.30 -7.16
CA ARG A 52 -26.05 -17.39 -5.84
C ARG A 52 -25.04 -16.29 -5.59
N VAL A 53 -24.21 -15.96 -6.60
CA VAL A 53 -23.19 -14.88 -6.50
C VAL A 53 -23.87 -13.53 -6.38
N VAL A 54 -24.84 -13.21 -7.23
CA VAL A 54 -25.59 -11.94 -7.19
C VAL A 54 -26.25 -11.76 -5.82
N ARG A 55 -26.92 -12.78 -5.32
CA ARG A 55 -27.55 -12.75 -3.99
C ARG A 55 -26.53 -12.57 -2.87
N ALA A 56 -25.34 -13.19 -2.95
CA ALA A 56 -24.27 -13.01 -1.98
C ALA A 56 -23.69 -11.58 -2.03
N LEU A 57 -23.45 -11.03 -3.24
CA LEU A 57 -23.01 -9.66 -3.42
C LEU A 57 -24.01 -8.64 -2.85
N ALA A 58 -25.32 -8.92 -2.99
CA ALA A 58 -26.35 -8.08 -2.37
C ALA A 58 -26.31 -8.15 -0.83
N ARG A 59 -26.05 -9.33 -0.25
CA ARG A 59 -25.94 -9.49 1.21
C ARG A 59 -24.76 -8.74 1.83
N ILE A 60 -23.65 -8.63 1.09
CA ILE A 60 -22.47 -7.87 1.54
C ILE A 60 -22.52 -6.40 1.12
N GLY A 61 -23.65 -5.92 0.60
CA GLY A 61 -23.90 -4.53 0.29
C GLY A 61 -23.21 -3.98 -0.97
N PHE A 62 -22.78 -4.84 -1.88
CA PHE A 62 -22.29 -4.44 -3.20
C PHE A 62 -23.41 -4.20 -4.21
N LEU A 63 -24.54 -4.87 -4.02
CA LEU A 63 -25.74 -4.69 -4.82
C LEU A 63 -26.91 -4.38 -3.90
N GLU A 64 -27.89 -3.67 -4.42
CA GLU A 64 -29.22 -3.53 -3.81
C GLU A 64 -30.30 -4.07 -4.77
N ARG A 65 -31.36 -4.62 -4.20
CA ARG A 65 -32.46 -5.13 -4.99
C ARG A 65 -33.48 -4.03 -5.21
N VAL A 66 -33.75 -3.71 -6.47
CA VAL A 66 -34.74 -2.74 -6.91
C VAL A 66 -35.79 -3.44 -7.77
N GLY A 67 -36.94 -3.77 -7.19
CA GLY A 67 -37.95 -4.60 -7.85
C GLY A 67 -37.44 -6.02 -8.08
N ASP A 68 -37.37 -6.43 -9.34
CA ASP A 68 -36.88 -7.72 -9.78
C ASP A 68 -35.42 -7.70 -10.23
N GLU A 69 -34.77 -6.54 -10.22
CA GLU A 69 -33.40 -6.30 -10.64
C GLU A 69 -32.46 -6.02 -9.46
N TYR A 70 -31.17 -6.08 -9.73
CA TYR A 70 -30.12 -5.70 -8.81
C TYR A 70 -29.32 -4.53 -9.39
N GLU A 71 -29.14 -3.49 -8.58
CA GLU A 71 -28.38 -2.31 -8.94
C GLU A 71 -27.08 -2.22 -8.11
N PRO A 72 -25.98 -1.73 -8.72
CA PRO A 72 -24.72 -1.49 -7.99
C PRO A 72 -24.89 -0.39 -6.95
N THR A 73 -24.46 -0.65 -5.72
CA THR A 73 -24.38 0.36 -4.67
C THR A 73 -23.15 1.27 -4.86
N ASN A 74 -23.09 2.38 -4.12
CA ASN A 74 -21.90 3.24 -4.10
C ASN A 74 -20.63 2.47 -3.70
N ARG A 75 -20.75 1.40 -2.90
CA ARG A 75 -19.63 0.52 -2.55
C ARG A 75 -19.10 -0.24 -3.75
N ALA A 76 -19.99 -0.77 -4.60
CA ALA A 76 -19.61 -1.44 -5.84
C ALA A 76 -19.03 -0.45 -6.85
N LEU A 77 -19.66 0.71 -7.01
CA LEU A 77 -19.17 1.77 -7.91
C LEU A 77 -17.77 2.27 -7.50
N GLY A 78 -17.46 2.28 -6.21
CA GLY A 78 -16.12 2.60 -5.68
C GLY A 78 -15.03 1.65 -6.19
N LEU A 79 -15.34 0.36 -6.44
CA LEU A 79 -14.39 -0.60 -7.04
C LEU A 79 -14.00 -0.24 -8.48
N LEU A 80 -14.83 0.55 -9.16
CA LEU A 80 -14.65 0.90 -10.57
C LEU A 80 -14.27 2.35 -10.81
N ALA A 81 -14.48 3.23 -9.83
CA ALA A 81 -14.19 4.65 -9.92
C ALA A 81 -12.68 4.93 -9.86
N LYS A 82 -11.91 4.37 -10.80
CA LYS A 82 -10.45 4.46 -10.94
C LYS A 82 -9.94 5.84 -11.39
N ARG A 83 -10.71 6.91 -11.19
CA ARG A 83 -10.37 8.24 -11.70
C ARG A 83 -9.45 9.05 -10.80
N ASP A 84 -9.42 8.74 -9.50
CA ASP A 84 -8.63 9.47 -8.51
C ASP A 84 -8.12 8.48 -7.46
N VAL A 85 -6.82 8.53 -7.17
CA VAL A 85 -6.15 7.69 -6.16
C VAL A 85 -6.91 7.69 -4.83
N ARG A 86 -7.50 8.83 -4.44
CA ARG A 86 -8.28 9.01 -3.20
C ARG A 86 -9.57 8.19 -3.17
N SER A 87 -10.10 7.78 -4.32
CA SER A 87 -11.38 7.07 -4.43
C SER A 87 -11.26 5.57 -4.68
N ILE A 88 -10.04 5.06 -4.94
CA ILE A 88 -9.81 3.65 -5.27
C ILE A 88 -10.00 2.75 -4.03
N GLY A 89 -9.43 3.15 -2.86
CA GLY A 89 -9.45 2.32 -1.67
C GLY A 89 -8.53 1.08 -1.77
N SER A 90 -8.63 0.15 -0.81
CA SER A 90 -7.76 -1.03 -0.76
C SER A 90 -8.29 -2.23 -1.55
N ILE A 91 -9.62 -2.40 -1.66
CA ILE A 91 -10.23 -3.62 -2.20
C ILE A 91 -9.72 -3.99 -3.60
N PRO A 92 -9.61 -3.07 -4.60
CA PRO A 92 -9.08 -3.43 -5.91
C PRO A 92 -7.69 -4.05 -5.85
N HIS A 93 -6.80 -3.52 -5.00
CA HIS A 93 -5.45 -4.06 -4.81
C HIS A 93 -5.45 -5.37 -4.03
N ASP A 94 -6.35 -5.54 -3.06
CA ASP A 94 -6.51 -6.81 -2.34
C ASP A 94 -6.95 -7.94 -3.31
N LEU A 95 -7.79 -7.61 -4.31
CA LEU A 95 -8.17 -8.55 -5.37
C LEU A 95 -7.00 -8.87 -6.31
N ASP A 96 -6.15 -7.90 -6.64
CA ASP A 96 -4.94 -8.12 -7.45
C ASP A 96 -3.95 -9.02 -6.70
N ARG A 97 -3.83 -8.84 -5.38
CA ARG A 97 -3.00 -9.71 -4.52
C ARG A 97 -3.54 -11.14 -4.43
N LEU A 98 -4.86 -11.34 -4.50
CA LEU A 98 -5.42 -12.69 -4.58
C LEU A 98 -5.02 -13.38 -5.88
N ASP A 99 -4.88 -12.67 -7.01
CA ASP A 99 -4.32 -13.24 -8.24
C ASP A 99 -2.89 -13.77 -7.99
N GLU A 100 -2.02 -12.98 -7.33
CA GLU A 100 -0.65 -13.40 -6.96
C GLU A 100 -0.65 -14.57 -5.97
N LEU A 101 -1.51 -14.53 -4.94
CA LEU A 101 -1.57 -15.57 -3.89
C LEU A 101 -2.10 -16.91 -4.39
N VAL A 102 -3.01 -16.92 -5.35
CA VAL A 102 -3.52 -18.16 -5.96
C VAL A 102 -2.43 -18.83 -6.80
N GLU A 103 -1.54 -18.08 -7.40
CA GLU A 103 -0.42 -18.55 -8.20
C GLU A 103 0.86 -18.81 -7.35
N LEU A 104 0.84 -18.53 -6.03
CA LEU A 104 1.98 -18.74 -5.14
C LEU A 104 2.62 -20.15 -5.21
N PRO A 105 1.87 -21.27 -5.31
CA PRO A 105 2.51 -22.59 -5.47
C PRO A 105 3.40 -22.65 -6.72
N GLU A 106 2.96 -22.12 -7.85
CA GLU A 106 3.73 -22.08 -9.10
C GLU A 106 4.93 -21.13 -8.97
N THR A 107 4.76 -19.98 -8.31
CA THR A 107 5.87 -19.05 -8.03
C THR A 107 6.95 -19.74 -7.20
N LEU A 108 6.59 -20.52 -6.17
CA LEU A 108 7.56 -21.25 -5.34
C LEU A 108 8.29 -22.37 -6.10
N GLU A 109 7.65 -22.95 -7.11
CA GLU A 109 8.26 -24.04 -7.94
C GLU A 109 9.19 -23.47 -9.03
N THR A 110 8.86 -22.31 -9.56
CA THR A 110 9.54 -21.75 -10.75
C THR A 110 10.45 -20.56 -10.44
N ASP A 111 10.34 -19.97 -9.26
CA ASP A 111 10.97 -18.69 -8.86
C ASP A 111 10.60 -17.53 -9.81
N VAL A 112 9.41 -17.62 -10.44
CA VAL A 112 8.89 -16.61 -11.37
C VAL A 112 7.58 -16.07 -10.83
N ALA A 113 7.55 -14.77 -10.53
CA ALA A 113 6.32 -14.09 -10.10
C ALA A 113 5.30 -14.01 -11.26
N PRO A 114 4.00 -14.08 -10.98
CA PRO A 114 2.96 -13.94 -11.98
C PRO A 114 2.96 -12.55 -12.62
N GLU A 115 2.53 -12.47 -13.87
CA GLU A 115 2.39 -11.21 -14.57
C GLU A 115 1.29 -10.34 -13.93
N ARG A 116 1.64 -9.12 -13.54
CA ARG A 116 0.71 -8.14 -12.98
C ARG A 116 -0.24 -7.62 -14.05
N ARG A 117 -1.53 -7.66 -13.78
CA ARG A 117 -2.58 -7.33 -14.74
C ARG A 117 -3.14 -5.92 -14.54
N GLY A 118 -3.53 -5.31 -15.65
CA GLY A 118 -4.41 -4.14 -15.68
C GLY A 118 -3.88 -2.94 -14.93
N ASP A 119 -4.68 -2.47 -13.96
CA ASP A 119 -4.42 -1.24 -13.21
C ASP A 119 -3.70 -1.49 -11.88
N TRP A 120 -2.87 -2.54 -11.78
CA TRP A 120 -2.21 -2.95 -10.54
C TRP A 120 -1.51 -1.78 -9.82
N GLU A 121 -0.73 -0.96 -10.54
CA GLU A 121 -0.07 0.22 -9.97
C GLU A 121 -1.06 1.24 -9.41
N ALA A 122 -2.13 1.54 -10.15
CA ALA A 122 -3.15 2.47 -9.69
C ALA A 122 -3.89 1.94 -8.46
N ASN A 123 -4.18 0.63 -8.44
CA ASN A 123 -4.82 -0.04 -7.30
C ASN A 123 -3.89 -0.04 -6.08
N ALA A 124 -2.59 -0.30 -6.27
CA ALA A 124 -1.58 -0.24 -5.21
C ALA A 124 -1.47 1.17 -4.62
N LEU A 125 -1.46 2.21 -5.46
CA LEU A 125 -1.48 3.61 -5.00
C LEU A 125 -2.73 3.93 -4.19
N GLY A 126 -3.91 3.45 -4.64
CA GLY A 126 -5.17 3.63 -3.92
C GLY A 126 -5.18 2.94 -2.56
N ALA A 127 -4.66 1.71 -2.49
CA ALA A 127 -4.51 0.97 -1.25
C ALA A 127 -3.56 1.66 -0.27
N HIS A 128 -2.41 2.13 -0.77
CA HIS A 128 -1.46 2.88 0.04
C HIS A 128 -2.05 4.22 0.52
N TYR A 129 -2.85 4.91 -0.32
CA TYR A 129 -3.54 6.14 0.09
C TYR A 129 -4.60 5.88 1.17
N ALA A 130 -5.21 4.69 1.16
CA ALA A 130 -6.20 4.24 2.14
C ALA A 130 -5.59 3.67 3.43
N THR A 131 -4.26 3.75 3.61
CA THR A 131 -3.61 3.38 4.87
C THR A 131 -4.28 4.09 6.04
N ASP A 132 -4.53 3.35 7.12
CA ASP A 132 -5.20 3.89 8.30
C ASP A 132 -4.51 5.15 8.83
N GLU A 133 -5.30 6.21 9.03
CA GLU A 133 -4.78 7.52 9.41
C GLU A 133 -4.04 7.49 10.77
N ALA A 134 -4.47 6.65 11.72
CA ALA A 134 -3.80 6.53 13.00
C ALA A 134 -2.41 5.90 12.82
N THR A 135 -2.29 4.92 11.92
CA THR A 135 -1.01 4.29 11.56
C THR A 135 -0.07 5.31 10.91
N VAL A 136 -0.54 6.07 9.92
CA VAL A 136 0.27 7.13 9.27
C VAL A 136 0.76 8.15 10.30
N ARG A 137 -0.15 8.64 11.14
CA ARG A 137 0.19 9.59 12.21
C ARG A 137 1.20 9.03 13.22
N ALA A 138 1.08 7.75 13.57
CA ALA A 138 2.00 7.11 14.50
C ALA A 138 3.41 7.01 13.91
N CYS A 139 3.55 6.58 12.65
CA CYS A 139 4.82 6.50 11.93
C CYS A 139 5.49 7.88 11.80
N VAL A 140 4.74 8.89 11.36
CA VAL A 140 5.26 10.26 11.26
C VAL A 140 5.62 10.83 12.64
N THR A 141 4.85 10.49 13.70
CA THR A 141 5.19 10.91 15.06
C THR A 141 6.52 10.31 15.53
N ALA A 142 6.81 9.05 15.18
CA ALA A 142 8.10 8.44 15.51
C ALA A 142 9.25 9.21 14.85
N ALA A 143 9.11 9.61 13.58
CA ALA A 143 10.10 10.40 12.87
C ALA A 143 10.29 11.80 13.47
N VAL A 144 9.20 12.56 13.69
CA VAL A 144 9.27 13.92 14.26
C VAL A 144 9.84 13.92 15.68
N ARG A 145 9.61 12.87 16.48
CA ARG A 145 10.23 12.75 17.81
C ARG A 145 11.73 12.54 17.76
N THR A 146 12.24 11.95 16.69
CA THR A 146 13.68 11.76 16.49
C THR A 146 14.38 13.07 16.14
N ALA A 147 13.75 13.90 15.31
CA ALA A 147 14.26 15.19 14.90
C ALA A 147 13.19 16.28 15.16
N PRO A 148 13.02 16.73 16.41
CA PRO A 148 11.93 17.63 16.80
C PRO A 148 12.03 19.02 16.18
N ASP A 149 13.22 19.45 15.81
CA ASP A 149 13.51 20.76 15.19
C ASP A 149 13.58 20.69 13.65
N ALA A 150 13.24 19.52 13.05
CA ALA A 150 13.27 19.32 11.61
C ALA A 150 12.31 20.28 10.89
N GLY A 151 12.79 20.99 9.88
CA GLY A 151 12.03 21.83 8.97
C GLY A 151 11.74 21.15 7.63
N SER A 152 12.51 20.13 7.26
CA SER A 152 12.43 19.46 5.95
C SER A 152 12.44 17.95 6.05
N VAL A 153 11.74 17.27 5.12
CA VAL A 153 11.72 15.82 5.01
C VAL A 153 11.72 15.38 3.55
N VAL A 154 12.50 14.35 3.24
CA VAL A 154 12.36 13.60 2.01
C VAL A 154 11.68 12.26 2.32
N ASP A 155 10.54 12.02 1.68
CA ASP A 155 9.78 10.77 1.76
C ASP A 155 10.21 9.85 0.60
N LEU A 156 10.95 8.81 0.94
CA LEU A 156 11.45 7.79 0.02
C LEU A 156 10.56 6.53 0.01
N SER A 157 9.41 6.58 0.69
CA SER A 157 8.45 5.47 0.70
C SER A 157 7.85 5.18 -0.67
N GLY A 158 7.97 6.12 -1.61
CA GLY A 158 7.28 6.03 -2.89
C GLY A 158 5.75 6.10 -2.70
N GLY A 159 5.02 5.22 -3.36
CA GLY A 159 3.59 5.07 -3.16
C GLY A 159 2.78 6.36 -3.33
N SER A 160 1.71 6.50 -2.58
CA SER A 160 0.75 7.61 -2.72
C SER A 160 1.15 8.91 -2.03
N GLY A 161 2.29 8.97 -1.33
CA GLY A 161 2.73 10.16 -0.57
C GLY A 161 1.88 10.45 0.67
N VAL A 162 1.22 9.45 1.24
CA VAL A 162 0.37 9.62 2.43
C VAL A 162 1.19 10.10 3.63
N TYR A 163 2.45 9.67 3.75
CA TYR A 163 3.38 10.10 4.79
C TYR A 163 3.87 11.54 4.55
N ALA A 164 4.30 11.86 3.32
CA ALA A 164 4.69 13.22 2.94
C ALA A 164 3.58 14.24 3.24
N ARG A 165 2.32 13.88 2.96
CA ARG A 165 1.15 14.71 3.28
C ARG A 165 1.00 14.95 4.78
N GLU A 166 1.22 13.93 5.61
CA GLU A 166 1.13 14.07 7.06
C GLU A 166 2.29 14.91 7.61
N PHE A 167 3.52 14.77 7.08
CA PHE A 167 4.63 15.65 7.41
C PHE A 167 4.32 17.11 7.05
N ALA A 168 3.82 17.36 5.85
CA ALA A 168 3.40 18.70 5.43
C ALA A 168 2.28 19.28 6.30
N ALA A 169 1.33 18.45 6.75
CA ALA A 169 0.28 18.87 7.67
C ALA A 169 0.81 19.29 9.05
N ARG A 170 2.00 18.81 9.42
CA ARG A 170 2.72 19.21 10.65
C ARG A 170 3.67 20.39 10.45
N GLY A 171 3.74 20.96 9.24
CA GLY A 171 4.51 22.16 8.95
C GLY A 171 5.92 21.91 8.40
N LEU A 172 6.29 20.66 8.07
CA LEU A 172 7.58 20.39 7.42
C LEU A 172 7.49 20.64 5.92
N ASP A 173 8.60 21.08 5.30
CA ASP A 173 8.77 21.11 3.85
C ASP A 173 8.98 19.68 3.35
N ALA A 174 7.92 19.07 2.84
CA ALA A 174 7.91 17.65 2.47
C ALA A 174 8.13 17.46 0.97
N THR A 175 9.14 16.64 0.63
CA THR A 175 9.44 16.20 -0.73
C THR A 175 9.17 14.70 -0.84
N LEU A 176 8.26 14.30 -1.74
CA LEU A 176 8.00 12.91 -2.09
C LEU A 176 8.83 12.53 -3.32
N VAL A 177 9.62 11.47 -3.22
CA VAL A 177 10.31 10.86 -4.36
C VAL A 177 9.48 9.69 -4.90
N THR A 178 9.19 9.71 -6.21
CA THR A 178 8.40 8.66 -6.84
C THR A 178 8.69 8.60 -8.35
N SER A 179 8.19 7.56 -9.04
CA SER A 179 8.34 7.48 -10.49
C SER A 179 7.58 8.60 -11.21
N SER A 180 8.02 8.96 -12.42
CA SER A 180 7.34 9.96 -13.25
C SER A 180 5.86 9.62 -13.50
N THR A 181 5.57 8.35 -13.77
CA THR A 181 4.19 7.85 -13.97
C THR A 181 3.32 8.06 -12.73
N THR A 182 3.87 7.81 -11.55
CA THR A 182 3.18 8.02 -10.28
C THR A 182 3.03 9.52 -9.99
N ALA A 183 4.06 10.32 -10.24
CA ALA A 183 4.03 11.76 -10.04
C ALA A 183 2.90 12.44 -10.83
N ASP A 184 2.69 12.06 -12.09
CA ASP A 184 1.60 12.56 -12.93
C ASP A 184 0.20 12.28 -12.33
N ARG A 185 0.05 11.13 -11.68
CA ARG A 185 -1.20 10.74 -10.98
C ARG A 185 -1.39 11.52 -9.69
N LEU A 186 -0.32 11.81 -8.97
CA LEU A 186 -0.34 12.42 -7.63
C LEU A 186 -0.38 13.94 -7.64
N GLY A 187 0.01 14.62 -8.70
CA GLY A 187 0.04 16.08 -8.78
C GLY A 187 -1.30 16.74 -8.44
N ARG A 188 -2.42 16.10 -8.79
CA ARG A 188 -3.76 16.57 -8.44
C ARG A 188 -4.19 16.21 -7.00
N VAL A 189 -3.53 15.23 -6.38
CA VAL A 189 -3.86 14.72 -5.04
C VAL A 189 -3.28 15.62 -3.97
N HIS A 190 -2.03 16.02 -4.13
CA HIS A 190 -1.26 16.76 -3.14
C HIS A 190 -1.24 18.27 -3.39
N GLY A 191 -1.42 18.72 -4.65
CA GLY A 191 -1.31 20.14 -5.02
C GLY A 191 0.06 20.69 -4.61
N ASP A 192 0.07 21.94 -4.11
CA ASP A 192 1.31 22.64 -3.69
C ASP A 192 1.78 22.27 -2.26
N ARG A 193 1.11 21.33 -1.59
CA ARG A 193 1.43 20.99 -0.19
C ARG A 193 2.63 20.06 -0.05
N VAL A 194 2.90 19.24 -1.06
CA VAL A 194 4.01 18.29 -1.09
C VAL A 194 4.75 18.51 -2.40
N ARG A 195 6.05 18.71 -2.34
CA ARG A 195 6.88 18.74 -3.53
C ARG A 195 7.04 17.31 -4.04
N ILE A 196 6.66 17.05 -5.29
CA ILE A 196 6.84 15.74 -5.92
C ILE A 196 8.10 15.80 -6.78
N HIS A 197 9.04 14.89 -6.48
CA HIS A 197 10.24 14.68 -7.27
C HIS A 197 10.07 13.44 -8.14
N PRO A 198 9.86 13.57 -9.47
CA PRO A 198 9.51 12.48 -10.37
C PRO A 198 10.74 11.77 -10.94
N ASP A 199 11.67 11.36 -10.11
CA ASP A 199 12.93 10.75 -10.55
C ASP A 199 13.53 9.86 -9.44
N VAL A 200 14.76 9.43 -9.63
CA VAL A 200 15.50 8.68 -8.62
C VAL A 200 16.02 9.60 -7.50
N PRO A 201 16.10 9.13 -6.25
CA PRO A 201 16.55 9.96 -5.12
C PRO A 201 17.91 10.61 -5.33
N ALA A 202 18.83 9.93 -6.02
CA ALA A 202 20.20 10.40 -6.28
C ALA A 202 20.28 11.69 -7.12
N THR A 203 19.17 12.17 -7.69
CA THR A 203 19.11 13.45 -8.43
C THR A 203 18.72 14.64 -7.55
N LEU A 204 18.40 14.38 -6.26
CA LEU A 204 18.13 15.42 -5.28
C LEU A 204 19.43 15.96 -4.67
N ASP A 205 19.46 17.26 -4.44
CA ASP A 205 20.51 17.84 -3.62
C ASP A 205 20.35 17.41 -2.15
N PRO A 206 21.44 17.06 -1.45
CA PRO A 206 21.38 16.75 -0.03
C PRO A 206 21.06 17.98 0.80
N GLY A 207 20.61 17.76 2.04
CA GLY A 207 20.32 18.83 2.98
C GLY A 207 19.03 18.68 3.75
N PHE A 208 18.37 17.49 3.67
CA PHE A 208 17.16 17.21 4.42
C PHE A 208 17.46 16.91 5.89
N ASP A 209 16.56 17.36 6.78
CA ASP A 209 16.65 17.08 8.20
C ASP A 209 16.19 15.65 8.51
N VAL A 210 15.26 15.11 7.71
CA VAL A 210 14.75 13.75 7.83
C VAL A 210 14.66 13.08 6.45
N ALA A 211 15.18 11.86 6.35
CA ALA A 211 14.88 10.93 5.26
C ALA A 211 13.98 9.81 5.81
N PHE A 212 12.78 9.68 5.24
CA PHE A 212 11.75 8.77 5.74
C PHE A 212 11.48 7.63 4.75
N LEU A 213 11.42 6.40 5.31
CA LEU A 213 11.16 5.15 4.60
C LEU A 213 9.96 4.45 5.29
N GLY A 214 8.74 4.71 4.83
CA GLY A 214 7.53 4.11 5.38
C GLY A 214 7.01 2.95 4.53
N ASP A 215 6.93 1.74 5.09
CA ASP A 215 6.51 0.52 4.39
C ASP A 215 7.30 0.26 3.09
N ALA A 216 8.54 0.72 3.03
CA ALA A 216 9.36 0.67 1.82
C ALA A 216 10.33 -0.51 1.82
N LEU A 217 10.99 -0.77 2.94
CA LEU A 217 12.04 -1.79 2.99
C LEU A 217 11.48 -3.20 2.78
N SER A 218 10.31 -3.50 3.34
CA SER A 218 9.65 -4.80 3.17
C SER A 218 9.18 -5.09 1.73
N ALA A 219 9.17 -4.07 0.87
CA ALA A 219 8.88 -4.24 -0.56
C ALA A 219 10.14 -4.49 -1.42
N MET A 220 11.32 -4.50 -0.82
CA MET A 220 12.63 -4.57 -1.48
C MET A 220 13.40 -5.82 -1.07
N ASP A 221 14.22 -6.35 -1.96
CA ASP A 221 15.20 -7.37 -1.60
C ASP A 221 16.28 -6.78 -0.69
N PRO A 222 17.00 -7.60 0.12
CA PRO A 222 18.00 -7.10 1.07
C PRO A 222 19.08 -6.20 0.44
N ALA A 223 19.48 -6.47 -0.81
CA ALA A 223 20.49 -5.67 -1.51
C ALA A 223 19.94 -4.29 -1.90
N GLU A 224 18.70 -4.24 -2.39
CA GLU A 224 18.01 -3.01 -2.74
C GLU A 224 17.68 -2.17 -1.49
N ALA A 225 17.17 -2.81 -0.43
CA ALA A 225 16.88 -2.16 0.84
C ALA A 225 18.14 -1.51 1.44
N ARG A 226 19.28 -2.23 1.44
CA ARG A 226 20.58 -1.70 1.89
C ARG A 226 21.02 -0.49 1.05
N ALA A 227 20.92 -0.57 -0.28
CA ALA A 227 21.25 0.54 -1.17
C ALA A 227 20.37 1.75 -0.91
N THR A 228 19.06 1.54 -0.68
CA THR A 228 18.10 2.61 -0.37
C THR A 228 18.42 3.27 0.97
N CYS A 229 18.85 2.52 1.99
CA CYS A 229 19.31 3.08 3.26
C CYS A 229 20.54 3.98 3.08
N SER A 230 21.49 3.58 2.22
CA SER A 230 22.67 4.42 1.90
C SER A 230 22.25 5.71 1.20
N VAL A 231 21.39 5.64 0.19
CA VAL A 231 20.85 6.83 -0.50
C VAL A 231 20.11 7.75 0.46
N ALA A 232 19.32 7.19 1.38
CA ALA A 232 18.63 7.98 2.40
C ALA A 232 19.61 8.74 3.30
N ALA A 233 20.71 8.11 3.71
CA ALA A 233 21.76 8.77 4.48
C ALA A 233 22.47 9.87 3.68
N ASP A 234 22.73 9.65 2.39
CA ASP A 234 23.41 10.65 1.53
C ASP A 234 22.58 11.92 1.32
N LEU A 235 21.26 11.84 1.41
CA LEU A 235 20.35 12.98 1.27
C LEU A 235 20.24 13.84 2.53
N LEU A 236 20.76 13.39 3.67
CA LEU A 236 20.70 14.17 4.90
C LEU A 236 21.62 15.40 4.88
N GLY A 237 21.16 16.46 5.53
CA GLY A 237 22.01 17.57 6.00
C GLY A 237 22.85 17.16 7.23
N GLY A 238 23.52 18.12 7.87
CA GLY A 238 24.43 17.89 8.98
C GLY A 238 23.90 16.93 10.05
N ASP A 239 23.05 17.41 10.96
CA ASP A 239 22.52 16.62 12.09
C ASP A 239 21.20 15.87 11.72
N GLY A 240 21.02 15.47 10.46
CA GLY A 240 19.80 14.83 9.95
C GLY A 240 19.64 13.40 10.41
N ALA A 241 18.43 12.84 10.27
CA ALA A 241 18.09 11.47 10.65
C ALA A 241 17.44 10.67 9.54
N VAL A 242 17.81 9.39 9.39
CA VAL A 242 17.02 8.41 8.62
C VAL A 242 16.05 7.70 9.56
N VAL A 243 14.82 7.57 9.15
CA VAL A 243 13.77 6.84 9.88
C VAL A 243 13.10 5.84 8.95
N ALA A 244 13.28 4.56 9.19
CA ALA A 244 12.53 3.49 8.55
C ALA A 244 11.41 3.01 9.48
N ALA A 245 10.16 3.14 9.03
CA ALA A 245 8.98 2.66 9.74
C ALA A 245 8.34 1.51 8.95
N ASP A 246 8.56 0.27 9.37
CA ASP A 246 8.17 -0.90 8.60
C ASP A 246 7.81 -2.09 9.52
N VAL A 247 7.33 -3.18 8.92
CA VAL A 247 7.13 -4.46 9.56
C VAL A 247 8.43 -5.25 9.51
N PHE A 248 8.97 -5.60 10.67
CA PHE A 248 10.19 -6.38 10.80
C PHE A 248 9.91 -7.77 11.35
N THR A 249 10.89 -8.69 11.21
CA THR A 249 10.74 -10.11 11.58
C THR A 249 10.50 -10.36 13.07
N ASP A 250 10.85 -9.43 13.95
CA ASP A 250 10.66 -9.49 15.41
C ASP A 250 9.29 -8.98 15.88
N GLY A 251 8.45 -8.50 14.94
CA GLY A 251 7.09 -8.04 15.22
C GLY A 251 6.12 -9.15 15.61
N ASP A 252 4.88 -8.77 15.91
CA ASP A 252 3.81 -9.74 16.18
C ASP A 252 3.61 -10.68 15.01
N ARG A 253 3.38 -11.96 15.29
CA ARG A 253 3.40 -13.07 14.32
C ARG A 253 2.61 -12.84 13.02
N GLY A 254 1.55 -12.04 13.04
CA GLY A 254 0.67 -11.82 11.88
C GLY A 254 1.34 -10.97 10.80
N ALA A 255 1.88 -9.84 11.17
CA ALA A 255 2.42 -8.85 10.23
C ALA A 255 3.67 -9.34 9.48
N PRO A 256 4.72 -9.90 10.16
CA PRO A 256 5.88 -10.45 9.45
C PRO A 256 5.52 -11.58 8.49
N VAL A 257 4.65 -12.51 8.89
CA VAL A 257 4.20 -13.60 8.00
C VAL A 257 3.47 -13.04 6.79
N THR A 258 2.64 -11.99 6.97
CA THR A 258 1.97 -11.34 5.86
C THR A 258 2.96 -10.69 4.88
N ALA A 259 4.02 -10.04 5.40
CA ALA A 259 5.06 -9.45 4.58
C ALA A 259 5.85 -10.53 3.80
N GLU A 260 6.22 -11.64 4.45
CA GLU A 260 6.88 -12.77 3.81
C GLU A 260 6.02 -13.39 2.70
N VAL A 261 4.74 -13.68 2.98
CA VAL A 261 3.84 -14.26 1.97
C VAL A 261 3.66 -13.31 0.78
N ARG A 262 3.62 -12.01 1.02
CA ARG A 262 3.55 -11.00 -0.04
C ARG A 262 4.83 -10.97 -0.88
N GLY A 263 5.98 -11.01 -0.23
CA GLY A 263 7.29 -11.09 -0.91
C GLY A 263 7.41 -12.34 -1.76
N LEU A 264 7.09 -13.50 -1.21
CA LEU A 264 7.07 -14.77 -1.94
C LEU A 264 6.16 -14.73 -3.17
N ALA A 265 4.94 -14.19 -3.04
CA ALA A 265 3.99 -14.10 -4.14
C ALA A 265 4.43 -13.08 -5.21
N ALA A 266 5.11 -12.01 -4.81
CA ALA A 266 5.64 -11.00 -5.71
C ALA A 266 6.99 -11.37 -6.34
N GLY A 267 7.65 -12.44 -5.85
CA GLY A 267 8.99 -12.85 -6.25
C GLY A 267 10.11 -11.94 -5.74
N HIS A 268 9.82 -11.01 -4.84
CA HIS A 268 10.80 -10.09 -4.23
C HIS A 268 10.26 -9.46 -2.94
N GLY A 269 11.15 -8.99 -2.07
CA GLY A 269 10.79 -8.37 -0.80
C GLY A 269 10.56 -9.39 0.32
N GLY A 270 9.94 -8.93 1.40
CA GLY A 270 9.70 -9.68 2.64
C GLY A 270 10.05 -8.87 3.88
N ALA A 271 9.80 -9.42 5.07
CA ALA A 271 10.18 -8.74 6.31
C ALA A 271 11.69 -8.89 6.56
N HIS A 272 12.36 -7.79 6.84
CA HIS A 272 13.78 -7.82 7.23
C HIS A 272 13.95 -7.95 8.74
N ALA A 273 15.07 -8.53 9.19
CA ALA A 273 15.44 -8.52 10.60
C ALA A 273 15.85 -7.08 11.01
N PRO A 274 15.38 -6.57 12.16
CA PRO A 274 15.75 -5.22 12.62
C PRO A 274 17.27 -5.04 12.75
N ASP A 275 17.99 -6.10 13.17
CA ASP A 275 19.43 -6.07 13.27
C ASP A 275 20.11 -5.90 11.91
N ALA A 276 19.59 -6.52 10.83
CA ALA A 276 20.10 -6.31 9.49
C ALA A 276 19.94 -4.85 9.05
N VAL A 277 18.78 -4.24 9.31
CA VAL A 277 18.54 -2.82 8.99
C VAL A 277 19.43 -1.91 9.84
N ARG A 278 19.68 -2.25 11.09
CA ARG A 278 20.65 -1.54 11.95
C ARG A 278 22.05 -1.57 11.34
N ASP A 279 22.49 -2.74 10.86
CA ASP A 279 23.80 -2.88 10.21
C ASP A 279 23.86 -2.05 8.92
N TRP A 280 22.79 -2.03 8.09
CA TRP A 280 22.72 -1.19 6.88
C TRP A 280 22.81 0.30 7.18
N PHE A 281 22.17 0.75 8.26
CA PHE A 281 22.26 2.15 8.72
C PHE A 281 23.67 2.50 9.18
N THR A 282 24.29 1.60 9.96
CA THR A 282 25.68 1.76 10.42
C THR A 282 26.66 1.79 9.24
N ASP A 283 26.49 0.88 8.27
CA ASP A 283 27.29 0.84 7.05
C ASP A 283 27.12 2.10 6.18
N ALA A 284 25.94 2.73 6.25
CA ALA A 284 25.64 4.01 5.59
C ALA A 284 26.21 5.23 6.35
N GLY A 285 26.95 5.01 7.45
CA GLY A 285 27.60 6.08 8.23
C GLY A 285 26.68 6.78 9.22
N LEU A 286 25.54 6.16 9.57
CA LEU A 286 24.65 6.67 10.61
C LEU A 286 25.09 6.19 11.99
N ALA A 287 25.01 7.07 12.97
CA ALA A 287 25.29 6.80 14.37
C ALA A 287 24.00 6.64 15.19
N ASP A 288 24.13 6.26 16.46
CA ASP A 288 23.04 6.13 17.42
C ASP A 288 21.85 5.31 16.91
N VAL A 289 22.13 4.23 16.16
CA VAL A 289 21.07 3.43 15.53
C VAL A 289 20.23 2.71 16.58
N ARG A 290 18.93 2.99 16.57
CA ARG A 290 17.94 2.50 17.55
C ARG A 290 16.77 1.84 16.87
N VAL A 291 16.23 0.80 17.50
CA VAL A 291 14.97 0.14 17.10
C VAL A 291 13.95 0.35 18.20
N SER A 292 12.71 0.70 17.81
CA SER A 292 11.61 0.86 18.76
C SER A 292 10.27 0.54 18.11
N ALA A 293 9.38 -0.13 18.85
CA ALA A 293 8.01 -0.33 18.38
C ALA A 293 7.27 1.01 18.22
N ILE A 294 6.44 1.12 17.18
CA ILE A 294 5.56 2.27 16.97
C ILE A 294 4.21 1.97 17.62
N PRO A 295 3.86 2.63 18.74
CA PRO A 295 2.66 2.30 19.51
C PRO A 295 1.38 2.39 18.67
N GLY A 296 0.52 1.38 18.82
CA GLY A 296 -0.78 1.31 18.11
C GLY A 296 -0.68 0.82 16.67
N THR A 297 0.48 0.34 16.24
CA THR A 297 0.70 -0.23 14.92
C THR A 297 1.44 -1.57 15.02
N GLU A 298 1.49 -2.32 13.92
CA GLU A 298 2.31 -3.53 13.78
C GLU A 298 3.74 -3.22 13.29
N ARG A 299 4.13 -1.93 13.26
CA ARG A 299 5.41 -1.46 12.74
C ARG A 299 6.37 -1.12 13.87
N SER A 300 7.64 -1.23 13.56
CA SER A 300 8.72 -0.67 14.36
C SER A 300 9.46 0.42 13.57
N ALA A 301 10.12 1.32 14.26
CA ALA A 301 11.02 2.31 13.68
C ALA A 301 12.47 1.89 13.91
N VAL A 302 13.25 1.88 12.84
CA VAL A 302 14.72 1.91 12.91
C VAL A 302 15.15 3.33 12.59
N VAL A 303 15.92 3.91 13.48
CA VAL A 303 16.36 5.31 13.41
C VAL A 303 17.87 5.38 13.50
N GLY A 304 18.52 6.18 12.67
CA GLY A 304 19.93 6.50 12.76
C GLY A 304 20.13 7.99 12.46
N VAL A 305 21.12 8.62 13.09
CA VAL A 305 21.44 10.04 12.91
C VAL A 305 22.78 10.21 12.21
N ARG A 306 22.90 11.27 11.41
CA ARG A 306 24.17 11.67 10.80
C ARG A 306 24.95 12.50 11.83
N GLU A 307 26.24 12.22 12.01
CA GLU A 307 27.16 13.02 12.84
C GLU A 307 27.91 14.07 12.02
#